data_a93c4b4110d919c3c31cd6e9578db414
#
_entry.id   a93c4b4110d919c3c31cd6e9578db414
#
_cell.length_a   1.000
_cell.length_b   1.000
_cell.length_c   1.000
_cell.angle_alpha   90.00
_cell.angle_beta   90.00
_cell.angle_gamma   90.00
#
_symmetry.space_group_name_H-M   'P 1'
#
loop_
_entity.id
_entity.type
_entity.pdbx_description
1 polymer ?
#
loop_
_entity_poly.entity_id
_entity_poly.type
_entity_poly.pdbx_seq_one_letter_code
_entity_poly.pdbx_strand_id
1 'polypeptide(L)'
;HEALEMGLIDELYSGHPRDVALRAAEDVRIGKLKTRRTGQLAIKPNHSHLDKVASSLVKTHSHLFSPHKCIDALRACSLPIDEGLRVERQAFEECMETPHCAGLIHAFFGERAVSMVPESKIVPREVKHIGIIGAGTMGSGIATACLLTGLNVTLVESVQYNLKKGTA
;
A
#
# COMPACT_ATOMS: atom_id res chain seq x y z
N HIS A 1 -20.36 -2.00 1.73
CA HIS A 1 -21.14 -2.31 2.93
C HIS A 1 -20.35 -2.00 4.20
N GLU A 2 -19.12 -2.50 4.33
CA GLU A 2 -18.24 -2.29 5.49
C GLU A 2 -18.08 -0.82 5.88
N ALA A 3 -17.86 0.10 4.92
CA ALA A 3 -17.74 1.53 5.18
C ALA A 3 -19.03 2.14 5.80
N LEU A 4 -20.20 1.62 5.44
CA LEU A 4 -21.49 2.01 6.05
C LEU A 4 -21.61 1.49 7.47
N GLU A 5 -21.25 0.23 7.71
CA GLU A 5 -21.25 -0.39 9.03
C GLU A 5 -20.28 0.30 10.00
N MET A 6 -19.11 0.72 9.49
CA MET A 6 -18.14 1.50 10.24
C MET A 6 -18.54 2.97 10.46
N GLY A 7 -19.58 3.46 9.80
CA GLY A 7 -20.03 4.84 9.88
C GLY A 7 -19.15 5.85 9.11
N LEU A 8 -18.31 5.37 8.18
CA LEU A 8 -17.50 6.24 7.30
C LEU A 8 -18.37 6.95 6.25
N ILE A 9 -19.43 6.31 5.80
CA ILE A 9 -20.42 6.85 4.87
C ILE A 9 -21.80 6.68 5.46
N ASP A 10 -22.74 7.51 4.99
CA ASP A 10 -24.11 7.54 5.51
C ASP A 10 -25.06 6.66 4.71
N GLU A 11 -24.79 6.43 3.42
CA GLU A 11 -25.68 5.73 2.51
C GLU A 11 -24.91 5.04 1.39
N LEU A 12 -25.41 3.89 0.96
CA LEU A 12 -25.05 3.27 -0.32
C LEU A 12 -26.13 3.63 -1.33
N TYR A 13 -25.74 4.01 -2.52
CA TYR A 13 -26.69 4.39 -3.56
C TYR A 13 -26.44 3.66 -4.88
N SER A 14 -27.49 3.62 -5.70
CA SER A 14 -27.43 3.26 -7.11
C SER A 14 -27.99 4.41 -7.93
N GLY A 15 -27.38 4.72 -9.08
CA GLY A 15 -27.80 5.80 -9.95
C GLY A 15 -26.74 6.88 -10.16
N HIS A 16 -27.14 8.03 -10.73
CA HIS A 16 -26.20 9.08 -11.05
C HIS A 16 -25.76 9.84 -9.79
N PRO A 17 -24.43 10.01 -9.53
CA PRO A 17 -23.92 10.62 -8.28
C PRO A 17 -24.50 12.02 -8.00
N ARG A 18 -24.72 12.83 -9.04
CA ARG A 18 -25.26 14.19 -8.92
C ARG A 18 -26.65 14.19 -8.30
N ASP A 19 -27.53 13.29 -8.72
CA ASP A 19 -28.91 13.26 -8.26
C ASP A 19 -28.98 12.86 -6.78
N VAL A 20 -28.10 11.92 -6.39
CA VAL A 20 -27.96 11.50 -5.00
C VAL A 20 -27.41 12.64 -4.13
N ALA A 21 -26.39 13.37 -4.62
CA ALA A 21 -25.83 14.52 -3.90
C ALA A 21 -26.86 15.64 -3.72
N LEU A 22 -27.66 15.95 -4.73
CA LEU A 22 -28.74 16.95 -4.63
C LEU A 22 -29.81 16.53 -3.64
N ARG A 23 -30.22 15.26 -3.64
CA ARG A 23 -31.15 14.70 -2.65
C ARG A 23 -30.59 14.80 -1.24
N ALA A 24 -29.33 14.39 -1.03
CA ALA A 24 -28.69 14.47 0.28
C ALA A 24 -28.56 15.93 0.77
N ALA A 25 -28.24 16.87 -0.12
CA ALA A 25 -28.20 18.30 0.23
C ALA A 25 -29.58 18.82 0.66
N GLU A 26 -30.65 18.40 -0.02
CA GLU A 26 -32.01 18.76 0.36
C GLU A 26 -32.40 18.12 1.71
N ASP A 27 -32.05 16.86 1.94
CA ASP A 27 -32.28 16.18 3.22
C ASP A 27 -31.57 16.88 4.40
N VAL A 28 -30.37 17.43 4.17
CA VAL A 28 -29.68 18.28 5.13
C VAL A 28 -30.44 19.60 5.34
N ARG A 29 -30.86 20.26 4.25
CA ARG A 29 -31.55 21.56 4.30
C ARG A 29 -32.85 21.48 5.11
N ILE A 30 -33.62 20.42 4.96
CA ILE A 30 -34.88 20.21 5.67
C ILE A 30 -34.70 19.57 7.06
N GLY A 31 -33.45 19.29 7.49
CA GLY A 31 -33.14 18.69 8.78
C GLY A 31 -33.41 17.19 8.91
N LYS A 32 -33.70 16.50 7.81
CA LYS A 32 -33.88 15.05 7.77
C LYS A 32 -32.55 14.30 7.93
N LEU A 33 -31.50 14.81 7.29
CA LEU A 33 -30.12 14.33 7.47
C LEU A 33 -29.36 15.34 8.34
N LYS A 34 -28.82 14.88 9.48
CA LYS A 34 -28.03 15.72 10.38
C LYS A 34 -26.56 15.72 9.93
N THR A 35 -25.99 16.92 9.81
CA THR A 35 -24.53 17.05 9.59
C THR A 35 -23.77 16.56 10.80
N ARG A 36 -22.66 15.85 10.56
CA ARG A 36 -21.74 15.38 11.60
C ARG A 36 -20.42 16.13 11.48
N ARG A 37 -19.85 16.52 12.60
CA ARG A 37 -18.47 17.00 12.67
C ARG A 37 -17.61 15.89 13.25
N THR A 38 -16.62 15.42 12.52
CA THR A 38 -15.75 14.29 12.89
C THR A 38 -15.13 14.49 14.27
N GLY A 39 -14.65 15.72 14.57
CA GLY A 39 -14.06 16.03 15.87
C GLY A 39 -15.04 16.08 17.07
N GLN A 40 -16.35 15.94 16.82
CA GLN A 40 -17.38 15.87 17.88
C GLN A 40 -17.94 14.47 18.07
N LEU A 41 -17.48 13.50 17.27
CA LEU A 41 -17.91 12.11 17.41
C LEU A 41 -17.23 11.48 18.63
N ALA A 42 -18.03 10.76 19.43
CA ALA A 42 -17.50 10.02 20.57
C ALA A 42 -16.66 8.83 20.06
N ILE A 43 -15.41 8.78 20.47
CA ILE A 43 -14.49 7.69 20.17
C ILE A 43 -14.36 6.78 21.39
N LYS A 44 -14.42 5.48 21.18
CA LYS A 44 -14.10 4.47 22.19
C LYS A 44 -12.77 3.80 21.79
N PRO A 45 -11.61 4.31 22.20
CA PRO A 45 -10.33 3.77 21.81
C PRO A 45 -10.15 2.37 22.41
N ASN A 46 -9.72 1.44 21.56
CA ASN A 46 -9.36 0.08 22.00
C ASN A 46 -7.85 0.04 22.31
N HIS A 47 -7.46 0.56 23.46
CA HIS A 47 -6.05 0.62 23.88
C HIS A 47 -5.39 -0.76 23.89
N SER A 48 -6.11 -1.80 24.36
CA SER A 48 -5.57 -3.18 24.38
C SER A 48 -5.24 -3.70 22.97
N HIS A 49 -6.07 -3.36 21.98
CA HIS A 49 -5.77 -3.70 20.59
C HIS A 49 -4.55 -2.92 20.05
N LEU A 50 -4.48 -1.61 20.32
CA LEU A 50 -3.34 -0.78 19.94
C LEU A 50 -2.03 -1.29 20.54
N ASP A 51 -2.03 -1.73 21.80
CA ASP A 51 -0.85 -2.29 22.46
C ASP A 51 -0.39 -3.61 21.83
N LYS A 52 -1.34 -4.46 21.43
CA LYS A 52 -1.02 -5.70 20.68
C LYS A 52 -0.39 -5.38 19.31
N VAL A 53 -0.96 -4.44 18.57
CA VAL A 53 -0.43 -4.01 17.28
C VAL A 53 0.95 -3.38 17.45
N ALA A 54 1.14 -2.49 18.42
CA ALA A 54 2.43 -1.89 18.73
C ALA A 54 3.49 -2.94 19.06
N SER A 55 3.15 -3.94 19.88
CA SER A 55 4.05 -5.05 20.23
C SER A 55 4.41 -5.92 19.02
N SER A 56 3.49 -6.10 18.08
CA SER A 56 3.73 -6.80 16.82
C SER A 56 4.67 -5.99 15.91
N LEU A 57 4.47 -4.68 15.80
CA LEU A 57 5.31 -3.78 14.99
C LEU A 57 6.76 -3.78 15.47
N VAL A 58 7.00 -3.77 16.78
CA VAL A 58 8.34 -3.88 17.35
C VAL A 58 9.05 -5.16 16.90
N LYS A 59 8.34 -6.27 16.75
CA LYS A 59 8.92 -7.56 16.33
C LYS A 59 9.16 -7.65 14.82
N THR A 60 8.23 -7.13 14.03
CA THR A 60 8.22 -7.34 12.57
C THR A 60 8.79 -6.17 11.78
N HIS A 61 8.69 -4.95 12.32
CA HIS A 61 9.04 -3.70 11.62
C HIS A 61 9.79 -2.72 12.54
N SER A 62 10.67 -3.23 13.42
CA SER A 62 11.47 -2.42 14.36
C SER A 62 12.33 -1.35 13.67
N HIS A 63 12.70 -1.58 12.40
CA HIS A 63 13.50 -0.66 11.59
C HIS A 63 12.70 0.50 10.99
N LEU A 64 11.35 0.45 11.03
CA LEU A 64 10.51 1.50 10.50
C LEU A 64 10.06 2.46 11.61
N PHE A 65 10.22 3.76 11.38
CA PHE A 65 9.87 4.80 12.35
C PHE A 65 8.37 5.18 12.30
N SER A 66 7.84 5.43 11.12
CA SER A 66 6.48 5.94 10.92
C SER A 66 5.35 5.06 11.46
N PRO A 67 5.39 3.70 11.41
CA PRO A 67 4.32 2.88 11.97
C PRO A 67 4.13 3.08 13.49
N HIS A 68 5.22 3.31 14.22
CA HIS A 68 5.15 3.60 15.66
C HIS A 68 4.50 4.95 15.91
N LYS A 69 4.83 5.98 15.12
CA LYS A 69 4.19 7.30 15.19
C LYS A 69 2.71 7.26 14.84
N CYS A 70 2.30 6.39 13.91
CA CYS A 70 0.88 6.15 13.63
C CYS A 70 0.14 5.60 14.86
N ILE A 71 0.75 4.69 15.62
CA ILE A 71 0.15 4.17 16.87
C ILE A 71 -0.01 5.29 17.90
N ASP A 72 0.99 6.17 18.03
CA ASP A 72 0.92 7.30 18.96
C ASP A 72 -0.19 8.28 18.57
N ALA A 73 -0.34 8.59 17.27
CA ALA A 73 -1.43 9.40 16.76
C ALA A 73 -2.81 8.74 16.99
N LEU A 74 -2.92 7.42 16.82
CA LEU A 74 -4.16 6.70 17.14
C LEU A 74 -4.50 6.71 18.63
N ARG A 75 -3.51 6.67 19.53
CA ARG A 75 -3.73 6.85 20.97
C ARG A 75 -4.21 8.26 21.28
N ALA A 76 -3.69 9.26 20.58
CA ALA A 76 -4.09 10.67 20.74
C ALA A 76 -5.53 10.94 20.26
N CYS A 77 -6.18 10.05 19.54
CA CYS A 77 -7.61 10.18 19.20
C CYS A 77 -8.54 10.20 20.41
N SER A 78 -8.08 9.81 21.59
CA SER A 78 -8.83 9.94 22.86
C SER A 78 -8.77 11.34 23.47
N LEU A 79 -7.91 12.22 22.96
CA LEU A 79 -7.79 13.61 23.40
C LEU A 79 -8.83 14.52 22.70
N PRO A 80 -9.04 15.74 23.21
CA PRO A 80 -9.76 16.75 22.46
C PRO A 80 -9.16 16.94 21.07
N ILE A 81 -9.99 17.18 20.05
CA ILE A 81 -9.57 17.17 18.63
C ILE A 81 -8.34 18.07 18.38
N ASP A 82 -8.30 19.26 18.94
CA ASP A 82 -7.20 20.21 18.72
C ASP A 82 -5.88 19.71 19.34
N GLU A 83 -5.96 18.96 20.44
CA GLU A 83 -4.78 18.34 21.05
C GLU A 83 -4.32 17.12 20.26
N GLY A 84 -5.25 16.28 19.85
CA GLY A 84 -4.97 15.12 18.99
C GLY A 84 -4.31 15.52 17.68
N LEU A 85 -4.82 16.56 17.03
CA LEU A 85 -4.23 17.11 15.80
C LEU A 85 -2.82 17.69 16.01
N ARG A 86 -2.53 18.27 17.17
CA ARG A 86 -1.16 18.74 17.48
C ARG A 86 -0.19 17.56 17.63
N VAL A 87 -0.61 16.50 18.32
CA VAL A 87 0.19 15.27 18.46
C VAL A 87 0.46 14.62 17.09
N GLU A 88 -0.57 14.48 16.27
CA GLU A 88 -0.45 13.95 14.91
C GLU A 88 0.50 14.81 14.06
N ARG A 89 0.35 16.13 14.08
CA ARG A 89 1.20 17.05 13.34
C ARG A 89 2.67 16.94 13.74
N GLN A 90 2.94 16.91 15.03
CA GLN A 90 4.30 16.71 15.54
C GLN A 90 4.87 15.37 15.09
N ALA A 91 4.10 14.28 15.22
CA ALA A 91 4.51 12.94 14.77
C ALA A 91 4.82 12.90 13.27
N PHE A 92 4.03 13.59 12.45
CA PHE A 92 4.26 13.74 11.02
C PHE A 92 5.56 14.48 10.72
N GLU A 93 5.80 15.62 11.38
CA GLU A 93 7.03 16.42 11.21
C GLU A 93 8.27 15.61 11.58
N GLU A 94 8.24 14.90 12.70
CA GLU A 94 9.31 13.98 13.09
C GLU A 94 9.56 12.88 12.04
N CYS A 95 8.51 12.33 11.42
CA CYS A 95 8.67 11.35 10.34
C CYS A 95 9.33 11.96 9.10
N MET A 96 8.96 13.18 8.73
CA MET A 96 9.49 13.87 7.55
C MET A 96 10.98 14.17 7.66
N GLU A 97 11.51 14.39 8.87
CA GLU A 97 12.92 14.66 9.13
C GLU A 97 13.79 13.41 9.12
N THR A 98 13.21 12.21 9.01
CA THR A 98 13.98 10.96 9.04
C THR A 98 14.62 10.63 7.68
N PRO A 99 15.83 10.03 7.68
CA PRO A 99 16.40 9.44 6.47
C PRO A 99 15.50 8.39 5.81
N HIS A 100 14.67 7.68 6.59
CA HIS A 100 13.69 6.72 6.09
C HIS A 100 12.67 7.38 5.16
N CYS A 101 12.16 8.56 5.52
CA CYS A 101 11.22 9.30 4.69
C CYS A 101 11.84 9.62 3.32
N ALA A 102 13.06 10.17 3.32
CA ALA A 102 13.78 10.48 2.08
C ALA A 102 14.01 9.21 1.22
N GLY A 103 14.40 8.09 1.85
CA GLY A 103 14.59 6.81 1.17
C GLY A 103 13.31 6.26 0.56
N LEU A 104 12.20 6.28 1.29
CA LEU A 104 10.89 5.82 0.81
C LEU A 104 10.36 6.69 -0.34
N ILE A 105 10.52 8.02 -0.24
CA ILE A 105 10.16 8.95 -1.33
C ILE A 105 11.00 8.65 -2.57
N HIS A 106 12.31 8.44 -2.41
CA HIS A 106 13.19 8.10 -3.54
C HIS A 106 12.77 6.78 -4.20
N ALA A 107 12.52 5.73 -3.41
CA ALA A 107 12.05 4.44 -3.93
C ALA A 107 10.73 4.57 -4.67
N PHE A 108 9.76 5.29 -4.11
CA PHE A 108 8.45 5.52 -4.74
C PHE A 108 8.55 6.20 -6.11
N PHE A 109 9.35 7.24 -6.22
CA PHE A 109 9.55 7.92 -7.51
C PHE A 109 10.45 7.11 -8.45
N GLY A 110 11.41 6.36 -7.92
CA GLY A 110 12.25 5.45 -8.69
C GLY A 110 11.42 4.36 -9.38
N GLU A 111 10.56 3.67 -8.66
CA GLU A 111 9.65 2.66 -9.20
C GLU A 111 8.74 3.23 -10.31
N ARG A 112 8.24 4.44 -10.12
CA ARG A 112 7.42 5.11 -11.15
C ARG A 112 8.23 5.51 -12.36
N ALA A 113 9.45 6.01 -12.16
CA ALA A 113 10.32 6.44 -13.25
C ALA A 113 10.72 5.26 -14.14
N VAL A 114 11.08 4.11 -13.57
CA VAL A 114 11.45 2.92 -14.35
C VAL A 114 10.27 2.29 -15.09
N SER A 115 9.05 2.56 -14.64
CA SER A 115 7.83 2.12 -15.33
C SER A 115 7.46 3.01 -16.52
N MET A 116 8.03 4.20 -16.62
CA MET A 116 7.79 5.16 -17.71
C MET A 116 8.94 5.11 -18.71
N VAL A 117 8.94 4.10 -19.58
CA VAL A 117 9.92 3.99 -20.66
C VAL A 117 9.40 4.67 -21.93
N PRO A 118 10.25 5.44 -22.67
CA PRO A 118 9.84 6.11 -23.90
C PRO A 118 9.24 5.15 -24.94
N GLU A 119 9.70 3.89 -24.93
CA GLU A 119 9.33 2.83 -25.83
C GLU A 119 7.99 2.16 -25.47
N SER A 120 7.35 2.51 -24.37
CA SER A 120 6.09 1.89 -23.90
C SER A 120 4.95 1.93 -24.91
N LYS A 121 5.02 2.85 -25.90
CA LYS A 121 4.05 2.99 -27.00
C LYS A 121 4.40 2.13 -28.22
N ILE A 122 5.57 1.52 -28.26
CA ILE A 122 6.01 0.66 -29.37
C ILE A 122 5.42 -0.73 -29.12
N VAL A 123 4.81 -1.29 -30.16
CA VAL A 123 4.33 -2.67 -30.09
C VAL A 123 5.53 -3.60 -30.01
N PRO A 124 5.71 -4.34 -28.88
CA PRO A 124 6.85 -5.24 -28.73
C PRO A 124 6.78 -6.40 -29.72
N ARG A 125 7.93 -6.95 -30.09
CA ARG A 125 7.97 -8.20 -30.84
C ARG A 125 7.42 -9.33 -29.97
N GLU A 126 6.71 -10.26 -30.61
CA GLU A 126 6.31 -11.48 -29.93
C GLU A 126 7.57 -12.33 -29.66
N VAL A 127 7.84 -12.60 -28.40
CA VAL A 127 8.95 -13.44 -27.92
C VAL A 127 8.36 -14.81 -27.60
N LYS A 128 8.83 -15.86 -28.30
CA LYS A 128 8.39 -17.24 -28.07
C LYS A 128 9.50 -18.13 -27.51
N HIS A 129 10.75 -17.70 -27.64
CA HIS A 129 11.91 -18.49 -27.28
C HIS A 129 12.98 -17.61 -26.64
N ILE A 130 13.48 -18.03 -25.48
CA ILE A 130 14.52 -17.33 -24.73
C ILE A 130 15.73 -18.25 -24.54
N GLY A 131 16.93 -17.73 -24.81
CA GLY A 131 18.19 -18.33 -24.45
C GLY A 131 18.72 -17.79 -23.14
N ILE A 132 19.09 -18.64 -22.19
CA ILE A 132 19.70 -18.26 -20.91
C ILE A 132 21.08 -18.90 -20.82
N ILE A 133 22.08 -18.07 -20.56
CA ILE A 133 23.47 -18.51 -20.40
C ILE A 133 23.79 -18.53 -18.90
N GLY A 134 24.08 -19.71 -18.38
CA GLY A 134 24.33 -19.99 -16.97
C GLY A 134 23.14 -20.68 -16.30
N ALA A 135 23.36 -21.89 -15.76
CA ALA A 135 22.36 -22.71 -15.06
C ALA A 135 22.54 -22.67 -13.53
N GLY A 136 23.12 -21.59 -13.00
CA GLY A 136 23.20 -21.36 -11.56
C GLY A 136 21.85 -20.91 -10.98
N THR A 137 21.82 -20.59 -9.70
CA THR A 137 20.60 -20.21 -8.96
C THR A 137 19.77 -19.14 -9.69
N MET A 138 20.41 -18.08 -10.19
CA MET A 138 19.72 -17.00 -10.92
C MET A 138 19.22 -17.47 -12.28
N GLY A 139 20.05 -18.14 -13.09
CA GLY A 139 19.66 -18.59 -14.43
C GLY A 139 18.53 -19.61 -14.39
N SER A 140 18.55 -20.55 -13.46
CA SER A 140 17.46 -21.51 -13.23
C SER A 140 16.18 -20.83 -12.80
N GLY A 141 16.25 -19.83 -11.91
CA GLY A 141 15.09 -19.04 -11.48
C GLY A 141 14.46 -18.25 -12.64
N ILE A 142 15.28 -17.63 -13.49
CA ILE A 142 14.82 -16.91 -14.69
C ILE A 142 14.20 -17.90 -15.69
N ALA A 143 14.82 -19.07 -15.90
CA ALA A 143 14.29 -20.12 -16.78
C ALA A 143 12.90 -20.57 -16.31
N THR A 144 12.75 -20.84 -15.01
CA THR A 144 11.47 -21.23 -14.42
C THR A 144 10.41 -20.14 -14.60
N ALA A 145 10.74 -18.89 -14.35
CA ALA A 145 9.81 -17.78 -14.55
C ALA A 145 9.35 -17.67 -16.02
N CYS A 146 10.26 -17.81 -16.96
CA CYS A 146 9.94 -17.79 -18.40
C CYS A 146 9.06 -18.98 -18.80
N LEU A 147 9.34 -20.17 -18.31
CA LEU A 147 8.52 -21.37 -18.58
C LEU A 147 7.10 -21.23 -18.03
N LEU A 148 6.95 -20.67 -16.82
CA LEU A 148 5.64 -20.42 -16.21
C LEU A 148 4.78 -19.41 -17.00
N THR A 149 5.41 -18.54 -17.79
CA THR A 149 4.71 -17.63 -18.71
C THR A 149 4.44 -18.23 -20.10
N GLY A 150 4.74 -19.50 -20.30
CA GLY A 150 4.50 -20.21 -21.57
C GLY A 150 5.58 -20.01 -22.64
N LEU A 151 6.75 -19.45 -22.28
CA LEU A 151 7.87 -19.27 -23.18
C LEU A 151 8.71 -20.55 -23.30
N ASN A 152 9.26 -20.83 -24.48
CA ASN A 152 10.26 -21.87 -24.63
C ASN A 152 11.63 -21.36 -24.14
N VAL A 153 12.36 -22.18 -23.41
CA VAL A 153 13.66 -21.82 -22.85
C VAL A 153 14.74 -22.75 -23.29
N THR A 154 15.84 -22.21 -23.79
CA THR A 154 17.11 -22.95 -24.00
C THR A 154 18.10 -22.51 -22.91
N LEU A 155 18.47 -23.43 -22.04
CA LEU A 155 19.44 -23.20 -20.98
C LEU A 155 20.82 -23.71 -21.43
N VAL A 156 21.82 -22.85 -21.39
CA VAL A 156 23.21 -23.17 -21.77
C VAL A 156 24.10 -23.03 -20.56
N GLU A 157 24.90 -24.04 -20.29
CA GLU A 157 25.84 -24.07 -19.17
C GLU A 157 27.12 -24.76 -19.56
N SER A 158 28.26 -24.22 -19.15
CA SER A 158 29.59 -24.80 -19.45
C SER A 158 29.93 -26.02 -18.59
N VAL A 159 29.33 -26.12 -17.40
CA VAL A 159 29.60 -27.21 -16.44
C VAL A 159 28.41 -28.15 -16.38
N GLN A 160 28.60 -29.40 -16.81
CA GLN A 160 27.54 -30.41 -16.87
C GLN A 160 26.84 -30.66 -15.53
N TYR A 161 27.56 -30.57 -14.43
CA TYR A 161 27.00 -30.71 -13.08
C TYR A 161 25.98 -29.59 -12.78
N ASN A 162 26.31 -28.33 -13.10
CA ASN A 162 25.45 -27.21 -12.89
C ASN A 162 24.20 -27.27 -13.80
N LEU A 163 24.37 -27.71 -15.04
CA LEU A 163 23.27 -27.91 -15.97
C LEU A 163 22.24 -28.90 -15.41
N LYS A 164 22.70 -30.06 -14.93
CA LYS A 164 21.81 -31.08 -14.33
C LYS A 164 21.08 -30.55 -13.10
N LYS A 165 21.77 -29.78 -12.24
CA LYS A 165 21.18 -29.18 -11.05
C LYS A 165 20.16 -28.08 -11.40
N GLY A 166 20.44 -27.29 -12.43
CA GLY A 166 19.58 -26.20 -12.86
C GLY A 166 18.34 -26.64 -13.65
N THR A 167 18.28 -27.87 -14.09
CA THR A 167 17.15 -28.48 -14.82
C THR A 167 16.34 -29.49 -13.99
N ALA A 168 16.73 -29.75 -12.75
CA ALA A 168 16.00 -30.56 -11.78
C ALA A 168 14.92 -29.77 -11.06
#